data_4978d24b23db70bc2abdd88d12415021
#
_entry.id   4978d24b23db70bc2abdd88d12415021
#
_cell.length_a   1.000
_cell.length_b   1.000
_cell.length_c   1.000
_cell.angle_alpha   90.00
_cell.angle_beta   90.00
_cell.angle_gamma   90.00
#
_symmetry.space_group_name_H-M   'P 1'
#
loop_
_entity.id
_entity.type
_entity.pdbx_description
1 polymer ?
#
loop_
_entity_poly.entity_id
_entity_poly.type
_entity_poly.pdbx_seq_one_letter_code
_entity_poly.pdbx_strand_id
1 'polypeptide(L)'
;MAVEAALGGGIVHRPGAHPRADRASYPRGVKLVVAIVHHEDAGTLVDALLDQDYRATRLASSGGFLKQSNATVILGVEDDQVDAVLDIVREACHARTQVVNPMPPIMEPGEFFMPYPLEVEVGGATVFVLPVDRFERI
;
A
#
# COMPACT_ATOMS: atom_id res chain seq x y z
N MET A 1 0.92 -11.70 10.56
CA MET A 1 0.54 -10.56 9.70
C MET A 1 -0.98 -10.47 9.71
N ALA A 2 -1.50 -9.46 10.32
CA ALA A 2 -2.94 -9.28 10.40
C ALA A 2 -3.39 -8.35 9.28
N VAL A 3 -4.11 -8.88 8.31
CA VAL A 3 -4.92 -8.06 7.45
C VAL A 3 -6.23 -7.83 8.20
N GLU A 4 -6.35 -6.71 8.85
CA GLU A 4 -7.64 -6.31 9.36
C GLU A 4 -8.44 -5.70 8.22
N ALA A 5 -9.35 -6.47 7.68
CA ALA A 5 -10.34 -5.93 6.79
C ALA A 5 -11.24 -4.98 7.57
N ALA A 6 -11.56 -3.82 7.00
CA ALA A 6 -12.58 -2.93 7.52
C ALA A 6 -13.98 -3.54 7.30
N LEU A 7 -14.11 -4.80 7.60
CA LEU A 7 -15.35 -5.54 7.54
C LEU A 7 -16.03 -5.41 8.88
N GLY A 8 -17.04 -4.60 8.94
CA GLY A 8 -17.90 -4.51 10.11
C GLY A 8 -18.49 -5.90 10.45
N GLY A 9 -18.18 -6.42 11.64
CA GLY A 9 -18.71 -7.69 12.08
C GLY A 9 -18.19 -8.89 11.30
N GLY A 10 -16.97 -9.30 11.56
CA GLY A 10 -16.25 -10.34 10.87
C GLY A 10 -17.06 -11.58 10.52
N ILE A 11 -17.03 -11.94 9.25
CA ILE A 11 -17.57 -13.20 8.79
C ILE A 11 -16.58 -14.28 9.18
N VAL A 12 -16.95 -15.02 10.19
CA VAL A 12 -16.21 -16.21 10.60
C VAL A 12 -16.75 -17.39 9.80
N HIS A 13 -15.95 -17.88 8.87
CA HIS A 13 -16.26 -19.15 8.23
C HIS A 13 -15.86 -20.28 9.16
N ARG A 14 -16.84 -21.01 9.68
CA ARG A 14 -16.59 -22.19 10.54
C ARG A 14 -16.20 -23.39 9.65
N PRO A 15 -15.14 -24.13 9.99
CA PRO A 15 -14.85 -25.39 9.32
C PRO A 15 -16.04 -26.35 9.44
N GLY A 16 -16.53 -26.85 8.32
CA GLY A 16 -17.65 -27.79 8.29
C GLY A 16 -18.99 -27.20 7.83
N ALA A 17 -19.10 -25.90 7.65
CA ALA A 17 -20.27 -25.32 6.98
C ALA A 17 -20.20 -25.61 5.47
N HIS A 18 -21.22 -26.24 4.94
CA HIS A 18 -21.30 -26.53 3.52
C HIS A 18 -21.35 -25.24 2.70
N PRO A 19 -20.39 -25.01 1.81
CA PRO A 19 -20.27 -23.72 1.13
C PRO A 19 -21.35 -23.45 0.09
N ARG A 20 -22.22 -24.39 -0.19
CA ARG A 20 -23.20 -24.27 -1.28
C ARG A 20 -24.50 -23.59 -0.89
N ALA A 21 -24.88 -23.59 0.39
CA ALA A 21 -26.17 -23.06 0.83
C ALA A 21 -26.15 -21.54 1.06
N ASP A 22 -24.99 -20.95 1.30
CA ASP A 22 -24.88 -19.59 1.80
C ASP A 22 -24.25 -18.58 0.84
N ARG A 23 -24.13 -18.91 -0.45
CA ARG A 23 -23.61 -17.94 -1.43
C ARG A 23 -24.41 -16.64 -1.53
N ALA A 24 -25.65 -16.65 -1.04
CA ALA A 24 -26.51 -15.46 -1.03
C ALA A 24 -26.30 -14.58 0.21
N SER A 25 -25.65 -15.10 1.26
CA SER A 25 -25.43 -14.40 2.51
C SER A 25 -23.99 -13.94 2.73
N TYR A 26 -23.05 -14.35 1.86
CA TYR A 26 -21.72 -13.78 1.90
C TYR A 26 -21.75 -12.36 1.36
N PRO A 27 -21.20 -11.38 2.09
CA PRO A 27 -20.97 -10.09 1.47
C PRO A 27 -20.12 -10.30 0.24
N ARG A 28 -20.48 -9.63 -0.79
CA ARG A 28 -19.82 -9.65 -2.09
C ARG A 28 -18.32 -9.60 -1.88
N GLY A 29 -17.65 -10.52 -2.44
CA GLY A 29 -16.25 -10.84 -2.38
C GLY A 29 -15.31 -9.87 -1.66
N VAL A 30 -14.49 -10.41 -0.78
CA VAL A 30 -13.37 -9.68 -0.18
C VAL A 30 -12.27 -9.57 -1.21
N LYS A 31 -11.66 -8.39 -1.30
CA LYS A 31 -10.47 -8.15 -2.11
C LYS A 31 -9.28 -7.85 -1.20
N LEU A 32 -8.13 -8.36 -1.60
CA LEU A 32 -6.86 -7.96 -1.03
C LEU A 32 -6.24 -6.88 -1.92
N VAL A 33 -6.02 -5.72 -1.36
CA VAL A 33 -5.32 -4.62 -2.03
C VAL A 33 -3.88 -4.63 -1.57
N VAL A 34 -2.96 -4.71 -2.52
CA VAL A 34 -1.51 -4.66 -2.29
C VAL A 34 -0.99 -3.43 -3.02
N ALA A 35 -0.57 -2.43 -2.28
CA ALA A 35 -0.03 -1.19 -2.82
C ALA A 35 1.47 -1.09 -2.56
N ILE A 36 2.26 -1.04 -3.62
CA ILE A 36 3.68 -0.77 -3.55
C ILE A 36 3.87 0.71 -3.81
N VAL A 37 4.33 1.42 -2.80
CA VAL A 37 4.42 2.87 -2.79
C VAL A 37 5.82 3.34 -2.40
N HIS A 38 6.13 4.59 -2.69
CA HIS A 38 7.37 5.18 -2.23
C HIS A 38 7.39 5.23 -0.69
N HIS A 39 8.54 4.97 -0.10
CA HIS A 39 8.70 4.89 1.36
C HIS A 39 8.19 6.14 2.09
N GLU A 40 8.44 7.32 1.52
CA GLU A 40 8.01 8.59 2.09
C GLU A 40 6.48 8.76 2.10
N ASP A 41 5.80 8.12 1.16
CA ASP A 41 4.35 8.23 1.02
C ASP A 41 3.59 7.18 1.84
N ALA A 42 4.29 6.14 2.30
CA ALA A 42 3.65 5.02 2.99
C ALA A 42 2.95 5.42 4.30
N GLY A 43 3.58 6.29 5.09
CA GLY A 43 2.98 6.79 6.33
C GLY A 43 1.73 7.60 6.07
N THR A 44 1.80 8.54 5.13
CA THR A 44 0.66 9.36 4.71
C THR A 44 -0.49 8.50 4.18
N LEU A 45 -0.17 7.48 3.40
CA LEU A 45 -1.18 6.55 2.88
C LEU A 45 -1.88 5.77 4.00
N VAL A 46 -1.11 5.21 4.93
CA VAL A 46 -1.68 4.46 6.06
C VAL A 46 -2.58 5.35 6.91
N ASP A 47 -2.16 6.56 7.20
CA ASP A 47 -2.95 7.53 7.97
C ASP A 47 -4.24 7.92 7.23
N ALA A 48 -4.15 8.18 5.93
CA ALA A 48 -5.32 8.52 5.11
C ALA A 48 -6.34 7.35 5.04
N LEU A 49 -5.84 6.13 4.95
CA LEU A 49 -6.69 4.94 4.98
C LEU A 49 -7.37 4.79 6.35
N LEU A 50 -6.63 4.98 7.44
CA LEU A 50 -7.17 4.88 8.79
C LEU A 50 -8.24 5.94 9.06
N ASP A 51 -8.07 7.15 8.54
CA ASP A 51 -9.06 8.23 8.66
C ASP A 51 -10.42 7.88 8.03
N GLN A 52 -10.42 6.97 7.07
CA GLN A 52 -11.61 6.43 6.42
C GLN A 52 -12.02 5.06 6.96
N ASP A 53 -11.52 4.69 8.14
CA ASP A 53 -11.76 3.38 8.78
C ASP A 53 -11.23 2.16 8.03
N TYR A 54 -10.30 2.34 7.11
CA TYR A 54 -9.60 1.26 6.46
C TYR A 54 -8.32 0.92 7.23
N ARG A 55 -8.23 -0.29 7.73
CA ARG A 55 -7.05 -0.77 8.43
C ARG A 55 -6.08 -1.43 7.48
N ALA A 56 -4.92 -0.84 7.36
CA ALA A 56 -3.88 -1.31 6.48
C ALA A 56 -2.64 -1.73 7.28
N THR A 57 -1.95 -2.72 6.78
CA THR A 57 -0.68 -3.17 7.35
C THR A 57 0.46 -2.76 6.41
N ARG A 58 1.43 -2.07 6.97
CA ARG A 58 2.67 -1.75 6.25
C ARG A 58 3.66 -2.89 6.44
N LEU A 59 4.18 -3.42 5.34
CA LEU A 59 5.23 -4.41 5.35
C LEU A 59 6.58 -3.72 5.18
N ALA A 60 7.47 -3.95 6.13
CA ALA A 60 8.86 -3.57 5.99
C ALA A 60 9.59 -4.65 5.21
N SER A 61 10.21 -4.31 4.09
CA SER A 61 11.10 -5.22 3.40
C SER A 61 12.54 -4.89 3.76
N SER A 62 13.26 -5.87 4.23
CA SER A 62 14.68 -5.77 4.54
C SER A 62 15.57 -6.33 3.43
N GLY A 63 15.04 -6.50 2.24
CA GLY A 63 15.77 -7.06 1.11
C GLY A 63 16.74 -6.07 0.49
N GLY A 64 18.01 -6.40 0.44
CA GLY A 64 19.07 -5.54 -0.10
C GLY A 64 19.02 -5.28 -1.61
N PHE A 65 18.02 -5.78 -2.31
CA PHE A 65 17.89 -5.61 -3.75
C PHE A 65 17.17 -4.32 -4.17
N LEU A 66 16.35 -3.77 -3.28
CA LEU A 66 15.66 -2.51 -3.49
C LEU A 66 16.27 -1.46 -2.56
N LYS A 67 17.43 -0.96 -2.95
CA LYS A 67 18.00 0.27 -2.35
C LYS A 67 17.10 1.48 -2.55
N GLN A 68 16.01 1.32 -3.21
CA GLN A 68 14.99 2.32 -3.38
C GLN A 68 13.86 1.97 -2.43
N SER A 69 13.72 2.79 -1.55
CA SER A 69 12.73 3.11 -0.54
C SER A 69 11.28 2.86 -0.95
N ASN A 70 10.94 1.65 -1.32
CA ASN A 70 9.54 1.26 -1.49
C ASN A 70 9.02 0.59 -0.21
N ALA A 71 7.78 0.83 0.07
CA ALA A 71 7.04 0.15 1.12
C ALA A 71 5.83 -0.54 0.51
N THR A 72 5.45 -1.65 1.08
CA THR A 72 4.24 -2.37 0.68
C THR A 72 3.18 -2.17 1.75
N VAL A 73 2.01 -1.76 1.32
CA VAL A 73 0.83 -1.60 2.17
C VAL A 73 -0.22 -2.59 1.70
N ILE A 74 -0.73 -3.39 2.63
CA ILE A 74 -1.77 -4.37 2.33
C ILE A 74 -3.01 -4.13 3.18
N LEU A 75 -4.17 -4.33 2.58
CA LEU A 75 -5.45 -4.28 3.28
C LEU A 75 -6.49 -5.17 2.59
N GLY A 76 -7.39 -5.71 3.41
CA GLY A 76 -8.57 -6.41 2.91
C GLY A 76 -9.77 -5.48 2.92
N VAL A 77 -10.53 -5.48 1.85
CA VAL A 77 -11.74 -4.65 1.70
C VAL A 77 -12.83 -5.41 0.96
N GLU A 78 -14.04 -4.92 1.05
CA GLU A 78 -15.15 -5.42 0.24
C GLU A 78 -15.05 -4.90 -1.20
N ASP A 79 -15.66 -5.61 -2.14
CA ASP A 79 -15.64 -5.25 -3.57
C ASP A 79 -16.06 -3.81 -3.82
N ASP A 80 -17.09 -3.35 -3.14
CA ASP A 80 -17.63 -2.00 -3.30
C ASP A 80 -16.76 -0.90 -2.67
N GLN A 81 -15.76 -1.27 -1.88
CA GLN A 81 -14.82 -0.35 -1.25
C GLN A 81 -13.52 -0.16 -2.04
N VAL A 82 -13.27 -0.99 -3.04
CA VAL A 82 -12.01 -0.97 -3.80
C VAL A 82 -11.78 0.39 -4.45
N ASP A 83 -12.78 0.94 -5.12
CA ASP A 83 -12.64 2.22 -5.82
C ASP A 83 -12.30 3.36 -4.86
N ALA A 84 -12.96 3.39 -3.70
CA ALA A 84 -12.66 4.39 -2.66
C ALA A 84 -11.22 4.27 -2.14
N VAL A 85 -10.74 3.05 -1.94
CA VAL A 85 -9.35 2.79 -1.53
C VAL A 85 -8.37 3.22 -2.62
N LEU A 86 -8.65 2.92 -3.87
CA LEU A 86 -7.79 3.33 -4.99
C LEU A 86 -7.71 4.87 -5.10
N ASP A 87 -8.80 5.57 -4.84
CA ASP A 87 -8.80 7.03 -4.83
C ASP A 87 -7.92 7.60 -3.71
N ILE A 88 -7.96 6.99 -2.53
CA ILE A 88 -7.08 7.37 -1.42
C ILE A 88 -5.61 7.14 -1.80
N VAL A 89 -5.29 6.03 -2.45
CA VAL A 89 -3.94 5.74 -2.93
C VAL A 89 -3.47 6.78 -3.95
N ARG A 90 -4.31 7.13 -4.92
CA ARG A 90 -3.99 8.14 -5.94
C ARG A 90 -3.68 9.50 -5.31
N GLU A 91 -4.47 9.89 -4.33
CA GLU A 91 -4.29 11.17 -3.66
C GLU A 91 -3.04 11.20 -2.77
N ALA A 92 -2.80 10.14 -2.01
CA ALA A 92 -1.66 10.07 -1.08
C ALA A 92 -0.32 9.80 -1.78
N CYS A 93 -0.32 9.14 -2.95
CA CYS A 93 0.87 8.61 -3.60
C CYS A 93 1.06 9.12 -5.03
N HIS A 94 0.54 10.29 -5.37
CA HIS A 94 0.66 10.83 -6.72
C HIS A 94 2.13 11.01 -7.14
N ALA A 95 2.41 10.70 -8.39
CA ALA A 95 3.73 10.93 -8.97
C ALA A 95 4.03 12.44 -9.04
N ARG A 96 5.23 12.80 -8.66
CA ARG A 96 5.69 14.18 -8.66
C ARG A 96 7.16 14.27 -9.01
N THR A 97 7.57 15.37 -9.56
CA THR A 97 8.99 15.66 -9.83
C THR A 97 9.60 16.34 -8.63
N GLN A 98 10.72 15.84 -8.16
CA GLN A 98 11.49 16.42 -7.08
C GLN A 98 12.88 16.81 -7.59
N VAL A 99 13.33 17.99 -7.25
CA VAL A 99 14.69 18.45 -7.55
C VAL A 99 15.62 17.98 -6.46
N VAL A 100 16.63 17.21 -6.84
CA VAL A 100 17.68 16.74 -5.92
C VAL A 100 19.00 17.34 -6.33
N ASN A 101 19.73 17.89 -5.38
CA ASN A 101 21.11 18.33 -5.59
C ASN A 101 22.04 17.21 -5.13
N PRO A 102 22.64 16.44 -6.07
CA PRO A 102 23.61 15.45 -5.67
C PRO A 102 24.86 16.12 -5.17
N MET A 103 25.26 15.84 -3.94
CA MET A 103 26.57 16.22 -3.41
C MET A 103 27.55 15.08 -3.60
N PRO A 104 28.74 15.34 -4.19
CA PRO A 104 29.76 14.32 -4.26
C PRO A 104 30.23 13.97 -2.83
N PRO A 105 30.46 12.69 -2.54
CA PRO A 105 30.83 12.24 -1.21
C PRO A 105 32.22 12.72 -0.77
N ILE A 106 33.10 13.12 -1.66
CA ILE A 106 34.46 13.58 -1.40
C ILE A 106 34.79 14.72 -2.37
N MET A 107 35.13 15.90 -1.82
CA MET A 107 35.71 16.98 -2.59
C MET A 107 37.17 17.13 -2.19
N GLU A 108 38.07 17.10 -3.16
CA GLU A 108 39.48 17.48 -2.94
C GLU A 108 39.63 18.99 -2.87
N PRO A 109 40.60 19.52 -2.10
CA PRO A 109 40.84 20.97 -2.03
C PRO A 109 41.17 21.53 -3.42
N GLY A 110 40.35 22.49 -3.88
CA GLY A 110 40.54 23.11 -5.19
C GLY A 110 39.60 22.62 -6.28
N GLU A 111 38.77 21.62 -6.02
CA GLU A 111 37.73 21.22 -6.95
C GLU A 111 36.50 22.10 -6.82
N PHE A 112 36.06 22.62 -7.96
CA PHE A 112 34.78 23.30 -8.05
C PHE A 112 33.71 22.30 -8.43
N PHE A 113 32.83 22.00 -7.50
CA PHE A 113 31.62 21.23 -7.78
C PHE A 113 30.48 22.21 -8.08
N MET A 114 29.99 22.13 -9.30
CA MET A 114 28.74 22.79 -9.67
C MET A 114 27.61 21.76 -9.49
N PRO A 115 26.75 21.88 -8.48
CA PRO A 115 25.62 20.99 -8.35
C PRO A 115 24.67 21.24 -9.53
N TYR A 116 24.51 20.22 -10.36
CA TYR A 116 23.44 20.19 -11.33
C TYR A 116 22.18 19.71 -10.63
N PRO A 117 21.10 20.51 -10.56
CA PRO A 117 19.84 20.02 -10.05
C PRO A 117 19.34 18.90 -10.97
N LEU A 118 19.17 17.72 -10.40
CA LEU A 118 18.57 16.59 -11.10
C LEU A 118 17.08 16.55 -10.77
N GLU A 119 16.27 16.51 -11.81
CA GLU A 119 14.85 16.23 -11.66
C GLU A 119 14.66 14.72 -11.55
N VAL A 120 14.11 14.27 -10.43
CA VAL A 120 13.80 12.87 -10.17
C VAL A 120 12.30 12.75 -10.00
N GLU A 121 11.71 11.82 -10.72
CA GLU A 121 10.32 11.45 -10.52
C GLU A 121 10.20 10.59 -9.26
N VAL A 122 9.40 11.02 -8.30
CA VAL A 122 9.14 10.33 -7.03
C VAL A 122 7.65 10.18 -6.83
N GLY A 123 7.27 9.22 -5.99
CA GLY A 123 5.87 8.93 -5.73
C GLY A 123 5.27 7.95 -6.74
N GLY A 124 3.97 7.99 -6.85
CA GLY A 124 3.22 6.98 -7.59
C GLY A 124 3.02 5.70 -6.77
N ALA A 125 2.22 4.81 -7.29
CA ALA A 125 1.91 3.53 -6.66
C ALA A 125 1.67 2.47 -7.72
N THR A 126 2.10 1.25 -7.42
CA THR A 126 1.67 0.06 -8.14
C THR A 126 0.71 -0.71 -7.25
N VAL A 127 -0.51 -0.89 -7.71
CA VAL A 127 -1.57 -1.50 -6.90
C VAL A 127 -2.07 -2.76 -7.57
N PHE A 128 -2.10 -3.83 -6.79
CA PHE A 128 -2.72 -5.10 -7.16
C PHE A 128 -3.99 -5.28 -6.36
N VAL A 129 -5.06 -5.66 -7.02
CA VAL A 129 -6.32 -6.02 -6.40
C VAL A 129 -6.58 -7.50 -6.69
N LEU A 130 -6.59 -8.31 -5.66
CA LEU A 130 -6.68 -9.76 -5.75
C LEU A 130 -7.98 -10.26 -5.13
N PRO A 131 -8.69 -11.19 -5.77
CA PRO A 131 -9.82 -11.84 -5.13
C PRO A 131 -9.34 -12.69 -3.95
N VAL A 132 -10.07 -12.66 -2.86
CA VAL A 132 -9.84 -13.50 -1.68
C VAL A 132 -10.91 -14.57 -1.64
N ASP A 133 -10.50 -15.82 -1.79
CA ASP A 133 -11.44 -16.95 -1.79
C ASP A 133 -12.04 -17.20 -0.41
N ARG A 134 -11.26 -16.96 0.62
CA ARG A 134 -11.66 -17.19 1.99
C ARG A 134 -10.99 -16.20 2.93
N PHE A 135 -11.77 -15.65 3.82
CA PHE A 135 -11.30 -14.78 4.89
C PHE A 135 -11.83 -15.29 6.22
N GLU A 136 -10.94 -15.49 7.17
CA GLU A 136 -11.30 -15.89 8.54
C GLU A 136 -10.60 -14.98 9.55
N ARG A 137 -11.35 -14.55 10.53
CA ARG A 137 -10.83 -13.87 11.70
C ARG A 137 -10.92 -14.82 12.88
N ILE A 138 -9.79 -15.19 13.40
CA ILE A 138 -9.68 -16.15 14.50
C ILE A 138 -9.42 -15.43 15.82
#